data_6185dcbec4618ed7426642b39c2db77f
#
_entry.id   6185dcbec4618ed7426642b39c2db77f
#
_cell.length_a   1.000
_cell.length_b   1.000
_cell.length_c   1.000
_cell.angle_alpha   90.00
_cell.angle_beta   90.00
_cell.angle_gamma   90.00
#
_symmetry.space_group_name_H-M   'P 1'
#
loop_
_entity.id
_entity.type
_entity.pdbx_description
1 polymer ?
#
loop_
_entity_poly.entity_id
_entity_poly.type
_entity_poly.pdbx_seq_one_letter_code
_entity_poly.pdbx_strand_id
1 'polypeptide(L)'
;ETMKTSHSLEYINQIKNKTLDIKSQKKIGFPINDSVVRRSFVATGGTVLASKLALDSKLACNTAGGSHHATFDFGAGYCVFNDVAVAANYLKKKRVCEKNPNFRFRRSSRKW
;
A
#
# COMPACT_ATOMS: atom_id res chain seq x y z
N GLU A 1 -8.07 2.08 -9.79
CA GLU A 1 -8.74 3.29 -9.27
C GLU A 1 -8.27 3.64 -7.84
N THR A 2 -8.40 2.73 -6.87
CA THR A 2 -8.04 3.00 -5.46
C THR A 2 -6.57 3.36 -5.28
N MET A 3 -5.67 2.78 -6.05
CA MET A 3 -4.23 3.05 -5.99
C MET A 3 -3.87 4.48 -6.35
N LYS A 4 -4.63 5.11 -7.25
CA LYS A 4 -4.38 6.49 -7.71
C LYS A 4 -4.53 7.54 -6.61
N THR A 5 -5.17 7.20 -5.52
CA THR A 5 -5.33 8.11 -4.39
C THR A 5 -4.03 8.34 -3.60
N SER A 6 -3.10 7.41 -3.68
CA SER A 6 -1.86 7.41 -2.88
C SER A 6 -0.59 7.31 -3.71
N HIS A 7 -0.71 6.99 -4.99
CA HIS A 7 0.42 6.88 -5.91
C HIS A 7 0.09 7.52 -7.26
N SER A 8 1.11 8.11 -7.91
CA SER A 8 0.94 8.67 -9.24
C SER A 8 0.60 7.58 -10.26
N LEU A 9 -0.22 7.92 -11.23
CA LEU A 9 -0.58 7.00 -12.30
C LEU A 9 0.65 6.52 -13.06
N GLU A 10 1.61 7.42 -13.28
CA GLU A 10 2.88 7.09 -13.94
C GLU A 10 3.65 6.01 -13.19
N TYR A 11 3.81 6.17 -11.87
CA TYR A 11 4.49 5.18 -11.04
C TYR A 11 3.78 3.83 -11.04
N ILE A 12 2.46 3.84 -10.93
CA ILE A 12 1.65 2.60 -10.97
C ILE A 12 1.86 1.87 -12.30
N ASN A 13 1.85 2.60 -13.41
CA ASN A 13 2.07 2.03 -14.74
C ASN A 13 3.49 1.50 -14.92
N GLN A 14 4.50 2.20 -14.40
CA GLN A 14 5.88 1.73 -14.43
C GLN A 14 6.05 0.40 -13.68
N ILE A 15 5.41 0.24 -12.55
CA ILE A 15 5.42 -1.03 -11.80
C ILE A 15 4.66 -2.11 -12.59
N LYS A 16 3.45 -1.82 -13.04
CA LYS A 16 2.60 -2.77 -13.75
C LYS A 16 3.26 -3.29 -15.05
N ASN A 17 3.90 -2.41 -15.79
CA ASN A 17 4.55 -2.72 -17.06
C ASN A 17 6.02 -3.13 -16.90
N LYS A 18 6.55 -3.10 -15.68
CA LYS A 18 7.96 -3.43 -15.37
C LYS A 18 8.95 -2.53 -16.11
N THR A 19 8.60 -1.26 -16.26
CA THR A 19 9.42 -0.25 -16.97
C THR A 19 10.21 0.66 -16.02
N LEU A 20 10.18 0.37 -14.72
CA LEU A 20 10.91 1.14 -13.72
C LEU A 20 12.42 1.03 -13.98
N ASP A 21 13.14 2.15 -13.88
CA ASP A 21 14.59 2.18 -14.10
C ASP A 21 15.36 1.43 -12.98
N ILE A 22 16.58 1.01 -13.28
CA ILE A 22 17.42 0.21 -12.38
C ILE A 22 17.71 0.96 -11.07
N LYS A 23 17.93 2.28 -11.14
CA LYS A 23 18.19 3.11 -9.96
C LYS A 23 17.01 3.08 -8.99
N SER A 24 15.80 3.22 -9.51
CA SER A 24 14.58 3.15 -8.71
C SER A 24 14.33 1.75 -8.14
N GLN A 25 14.63 0.70 -8.91
CA GLN A 25 14.56 -0.68 -8.42
C GLN A 25 15.55 -0.94 -7.27
N LYS A 26 16.76 -0.41 -7.36
CA LYS A 26 17.76 -0.50 -6.27
C LYS A 26 17.30 0.23 -5.01
N LYS A 27 16.61 1.34 -5.16
CA LYS A 27 16.05 2.10 -4.04
C LYS A 27 14.99 1.28 -3.29
N ILE A 28 14.19 0.50 -4.01
CA ILE A 28 13.24 -0.44 -3.44
C ILE A 28 13.98 -1.60 -2.76
N GLY A 29 15.00 -2.15 -3.41
CA GLY A 29 15.87 -3.20 -2.85
C GLY A 29 15.79 -4.55 -3.55
N PHE A 30 14.94 -4.68 -4.59
CA PHE A 30 14.85 -5.90 -5.40
C PHE A 30 14.37 -5.58 -6.83
N PRO A 31 14.63 -6.47 -7.80
CA PRO A 31 14.17 -6.26 -9.17
C PRO A 31 12.65 -6.38 -9.27
N ILE A 32 12.04 -5.61 -10.17
CA ILE A 32 10.61 -5.65 -10.44
C ILE A 32 10.34 -6.69 -11.54
N ASN A 33 9.78 -7.81 -11.14
CA ASN A 33 9.35 -8.90 -12.03
C ASN A 33 7.85 -9.19 -11.84
N ASP A 34 7.30 -10.13 -12.62
CA ASP A 34 5.87 -10.45 -12.55
C ASP A 34 5.42 -10.87 -11.16
N SER A 35 6.23 -11.66 -10.46
CA SER A 35 5.94 -12.10 -9.10
C SER A 35 5.84 -10.95 -8.12
N VAL A 36 6.79 -10.01 -8.17
CA VAL A 36 6.82 -8.83 -7.32
C VAL A 36 5.64 -7.91 -7.62
N VAL A 37 5.33 -7.69 -8.90
CA VAL A 37 4.18 -6.88 -9.32
C VAL A 37 2.89 -7.47 -8.75
N ARG A 38 2.66 -8.75 -8.98
CA ARG A 38 1.46 -9.43 -8.48
C ARG A 38 1.34 -9.37 -6.97
N ARG A 39 2.44 -9.67 -6.27
CA ARG A 39 2.48 -9.63 -4.80
C ARG A 39 2.16 -8.24 -4.27
N SER A 40 2.72 -7.20 -4.89
CA SER A 40 2.53 -5.82 -4.46
C SER A 40 1.07 -5.38 -4.55
N PHE A 41 0.39 -5.72 -5.66
CA PHE A 41 -1.04 -5.41 -5.83
C PHE A 41 -1.90 -6.22 -4.86
N VAL A 42 -1.64 -7.51 -4.73
CA VAL A 42 -2.41 -8.40 -3.84
C VAL A 42 -2.24 -7.99 -2.37
N ALA A 43 -1.01 -7.69 -1.94
CA ALA A 43 -0.75 -7.27 -0.56
C ALA A 43 -1.45 -5.95 -0.22
N THR A 44 -1.42 -4.98 -1.14
CA THR A 44 -2.11 -3.71 -0.97
C THR A 44 -3.63 -3.92 -0.91
N GLY A 45 -4.18 -4.73 -1.81
CA GLY A 45 -5.59 -5.11 -1.80
C GLY A 45 -6.00 -5.81 -0.51
N GLY A 46 -5.11 -6.63 0.04
CA GLY A 46 -5.33 -7.31 1.33
C GLY A 46 -5.48 -6.33 2.49
N THR A 47 -4.69 -5.26 2.52
CA THR A 47 -4.82 -4.22 3.56
C THR A 47 -6.12 -3.43 3.41
N VAL A 48 -6.53 -3.12 2.19
CA VAL A 48 -7.84 -2.50 1.94
C VAL A 48 -8.97 -3.42 2.41
N LEU A 49 -8.92 -4.70 2.08
CA LEU A 49 -9.89 -5.69 2.53
C LEU A 49 -9.92 -5.83 4.05
N ALA A 50 -8.75 -5.93 4.69
CA ALA A 50 -8.65 -6.00 6.16
C ALA A 50 -9.28 -4.77 6.81
N SER A 51 -9.07 -3.58 6.24
CA SER A 51 -9.68 -2.35 6.73
C SER A 51 -11.20 -2.39 6.66
N LYS A 52 -11.75 -2.90 5.56
CA LYS A 52 -13.21 -3.06 5.41
C LYS A 52 -13.76 -4.06 6.42
N LEU A 53 -13.10 -5.19 6.60
CA LEU A 53 -13.53 -6.23 7.54
C LEU A 53 -13.47 -5.73 8.99
N ALA A 54 -12.48 -4.92 9.34
CA ALA A 54 -12.33 -4.35 10.68
C ALA A 54 -13.48 -3.41 11.07
N LEU A 55 -14.19 -2.84 10.12
CA LEU A 55 -15.36 -2.01 10.39
C LEU A 55 -16.48 -2.83 11.05
N ASP A 56 -16.62 -4.09 10.69
CA ASP A 56 -17.63 -5.00 11.24
C ASP A 56 -17.08 -5.79 12.43
N SER A 57 -15.91 -6.42 12.27
CA SER A 57 -15.31 -7.32 13.27
C SER A 57 -14.48 -6.58 14.35
N LYS A 58 -14.26 -5.28 14.21
CA LYS A 58 -13.46 -4.42 15.11
C LYS A 58 -11.94 -4.67 15.02
N LEU A 59 -11.50 -5.77 14.48
CA LEU A 59 -10.08 -6.10 14.32
C LEU A 59 -9.89 -6.98 13.08
N ALA A 60 -8.89 -6.64 12.27
CA ALA A 60 -8.44 -7.47 11.16
C ALA A 60 -6.94 -7.23 10.91
N CYS A 61 -6.27 -8.21 10.35
CA CYS A 61 -4.84 -8.17 10.07
C CYS A 61 -4.54 -8.59 8.63
N ASN A 62 -3.50 -7.99 8.05
CA ASN A 62 -2.88 -8.45 6.83
C ASN A 62 -1.39 -8.67 7.09
N THR A 63 -0.95 -9.91 7.10
CA THR A 63 0.44 -10.28 7.39
C THR A 63 1.43 -9.81 6.32
N ALA A 64 0.95 -9.49 5.12
CA ALA A 64 1.75 -8.95 4.02
C ALA A 64 1.72 -7.41 3.96
N GLY A 65 1.05 -6.74 4.91
CA GLY A 65 0.90 -5.30 4.93
C GLY A 65 2.02 -4.56 5.68
N GLY A 66 1.88 -3.25 5.80
CA GLY A 66 2.80 -2.39 6.55
C GLY A 66 3.91 -1.77 5.70
N SER A 67 3.75 -1.68 4.41
CA SER A 67 4.73 -1.14 3.45
C SER A 67 4.77 0.39 3.46
N HIS A 68 5.26 0.97 4.54
CA HIS A 68 5.15 2.41 4.80
C HIS A 68 6.30 3.27 4.24
N HIS A 69 7.32 2.67 3.63
CA HIS A 69 8.44 3.42 3.05
C HIS A 69 8.17 3.94 1.63
N ALA A 70 7.14 3.43 0.96
CA ALA A 70 6.77 3.91 -0.37
C ALA A 70 6.09 5.27 -0.29
N THR A 71 6.39 6.13 -1.26
CA THR A 71 5.81 7.46 -1.39
C THR A 71 4.92 7.56 -2.62
N PHE A 72 4.44 8.77 -2.93
CA PHE A 72 3.53 9.00 -4.06
C PHE A 72 4.15 8.58 -5.40
N ASP A 73 5.42 8.88 -5.63
CA ASP A 73 6.09 8.67 -6.94
C ASP A 73 7.15 7.58 -6.94
N PHE A 74 7.52 7.03 -5.78
CA PHE A 74 8.60 6.03 -5.73
C PHE A 74 8.44 5.05 -4.59
N GLY A 75 9.06 3.88 -4.73
CA GLY A 75 9.20 2.90 -3.66
C GLY A 75 10.56 2.99 -2.99
N ALA A 76 10.67 2.49 -1.76
CA ALA A 76 11.93 2.42 -1.01
C ALA A 76 11.81 1.37 0.09
N GLY A 77 12.96 0.93 0.63
CA GLY A 77 13.01 0.06 1.81
C GLY A 77 12.14 -1.20 1.69
N TYR A 78 12.22 -1.89 0.58
CA TYR A 78 11.45 -3.09 0.24
C TYR A 78 9.94 -2.86 0.11
N CYS A 79 9.51 -1.60 0.01
CA CYS A 79 8.12 -1.22 -0.15
C CYS A 79 7.88 -0.70 -1.57
N VAL A 80 7.03 -1.40 -2.33
CA VAL A 80 6.63 -0.99 -3.68
C VAL A 80 5.49 0.02 -3.60
N PHE A 81 4.42 -0.32 -2.88
CA PHE A 81 3.28 0.55 -2.64
C PHE A 81 3.07 0.77 -1.14
N ASN A 82 2.57 1.93 -0.78
CA ASN A 82 2.19 2.23 0.61
C ASN A 82 0.74 1.77 0.83
N ASP A 83 0.59 0.53 1.26
CA ASP A 83 -0.70 -0.11 1.47
C ASP A 83 -1.56 0.60 2.52
N VAL A 84 -0.94 1.10 3.59
CA VAL A 84 -1.64 1.84 4.65
C VAL A 84 -2.22 3.14 4.11
N ALA A 85 -1.45 3.89 3.32
CA ALA A 85 -1.93 5.13 2.69
C ALA A 85 -3.07 4.85 1.70
N VAL A 86 -2.95 3.78 0.90
CA VAL A 86 -4.01 3.38 -0.03
C VAL A 86 -5.30 3.03 0.72
N ALA A 87 -5.20 2.23 1.78
CA ALA A 87 -6.35 1.85 2.59
C ALA A 87 -6.98 3.05 3.31
N ALA A 88 -6.15 3.93 3.88
CA ALA A 88 -6.63 5.13 4.57
C ALA A 88 -7.39 6.07 3.62
N ASN A 89 -6.84 6.30 2.42
CA ASN A 89 -7.49 7.12 1.41
C ASN A 89 -8.78 6.48 0.87
N TYR A 90 -8.80 5.16 0.73
CA TYR A 90 -10.00 4.42 0.37
C TYR A 90 -11.12 4.65 1.39
N LEU A 91 -10.82 4.50 2.68
CA LEU A 91 -11.80 4.71 3.74
C LEU A 91 -12.25 6.17 3.83
N LYS A 92 -11.33 7.12 3.65
CA LYS A 92 -11.65 8.54 3.60
C LYS A 92 -12.61 8.88 2.45
N LYS A 93 -12.35 8.35 1.27
CA LYS A 93 -13.20 8.52 0.10
C LYS A 93 -14.62 7.97 0.34
N LYS A 94 -14.73 6.87 1.08
CA LYS A 94 -16.02 6.28 1.48
C LYS A 94 -16.61 6.93 2.72
N ARG A 95 -15.97 7.96 3.27
CA ARG A 95 -16.39 8.70 4.48
C ARG A 95 -16.56 7.81 5.72
N VAL A 96 -15.86 6.69 5.76
CA VAL A 96 -15.99 5.73 6.87
C VAL A 96 -15.24 6.23 8.12
N CYS A 97 -14.07 6.85 7.94
CA CYS A 97 -13.29 7.39 9.06
C CYS A 97 -14.00 8.53 9.79
N GLU A 98 -14.82 9.31 9.10
CA GLU A 98 -15.64 10.36 9.70
C GLU A 98 -16.74 9.79 10.60
N LYS A 99 -17.24 8.60 10.25
CA LYS A 99 -18.29 7.90 11.01
C LYS A 99 -17.73 7.05 12.16
N ASN A 100 -16.44 6.74 12.13
CA ASN A 100 -15.80 5.91 13.13
C ASN A 100 -14.47 6.53 13.58
N PRO A 101 -14.49 7.47 14.56
CA PRO A 101 -13.29 8.16 15.03
C PRO A 101 -12.26 7.25 15.70
N ASN A 102 -12.65 6.04 16.08
CA ASN A 102 -11.77 5.06 16.73
C ASN A 102 -11.03 4.16 15.72
N PHE A 103 -11.28 4.33 14.42
CA PHE A 103 -10.58 3.55 13.40
C PHE A 103 -9.10 3.94 13.33
N ARG A 104 -8.21 2.98 13.52
CA ARG A 104 -6.76 3.20 13.53
C ARG A 104 -6.00 2.13 12.76
N PHE A 105 -4.99 2.57 12.00
CA PHE A 105 -3.98 1.69 11.45
C PHE A 105 -2.81 1.59 12.41
N ARG A 106 -2.43 0.38 12.79
CA ARG A 106 -1.25 0.15 13.59
C ARG A 106 -0.09 -0.26 12.70
N ARG A 107 0.96 0.55 12.69
CA ARG A 107 2.23 0.22 12.05
C ARG A 107 3.10 -0.55 13.03
N SER A 108 3.97 -1.41 12.51
CA SER A 108 5.03 -1.98 13.33
C SER A 108 5.90 -0.86 13.89
N SER A 109 6.12 -0.86 15.19
CA SER A 109 6.87 0.19 15.90
C SER A 109 8.38 -0.01 15.87
N ARG A 110 8.89 -0.90 15.03
CA ARG A 110 10.34 -1.07 14.91
C ARG A 110 10.95 0.19 14.31
N LYS A 111 11.63 0.95 15.15
CA LYS A 111 12.54 1.99 14.71
C LYS A 111 13.75 1.31 14.09
N TRP A 112 14.01 1.63 12.87
CA TRP A 112 15.25 1.27 12.19
C TRP A 112 16.32 2.31 12.49
#